data_96ab36302352fab901d4770edb2e5d74
#
_entry.id   96ab36302352fab901d4770edb2e5d74
#
_cell.length_a   1.000
_cell.length_b   1.000
_cell.length_c   1.000
_cell.angle_alpha   90.00
_cell.angle_beta   90.00
_cell.angle_gamma   90.00
#
_symmetry.space_group_name_H-M   'P 1'
#
loop_
_entity.id
_entity.type
_entity.pdbx_description
1 polymer ?
#
loop_
_entity_poly.entity_id
_entity_poly.type
_entity_poly.pdbx_seq_one_letter_code
_entity_poly.pdbx_strand_id
1 'polypeptide(L)'
;MPTRLLLFVLGLTFSFWASATTGFVDPLVTAAPGVSHPSRSPLTAITTAGDRLVAAGWRGLIMYSDDGGKSWRQSSVPVSVDLTAVAFPTPTDGWVVGHDGLILHSDDAGKTWHKQMDGVEASKLTIAYYEKKAEEGDQRARSLLEDARAHEKDNASIPFLSVLFLDAREGFAVGSFGLSMHTLDGGRHWLPWSDHVDNPEGLHLFGLCELNGSLYIASEKGTVFVRRPGEQQFVRELTGYRGSLFGLVGVRDTVVAYGLRGTAFRSIDGGRTWSAVETGTGATITAGTALPNGRLALVDVAGSVTQSDIGMTRFSLMSRVRMPMLTGIASPKRQGWVVITGVAGNQVVDAYVAP
;
A
#
# COMPACT_ATOMS: atom_id res chain seq x y z
N MET A 1 76.05 -5.94 49.96
CA MET A 1 74.59 -5.98 49.78
C MET A 1 74.26 -4.97 48.69
N PRO A 2 73.84 -5.38 47.53
CA PRO A 2 73.35 -4.43 46.46
C PRO A 2 71.86 -4.23 46.49
N THR A 3 71.47 -2.97 46.52
CA THR A 3 70.13 -2.47 46.50
C THR A 3 69.52 -2.59 45.05
N ARG A 4 68.47 -3.34 44.89
CA ARG A 4 67.77 -3.47 43.62
C ARG A 4 66.78 -2.30 43.44
N LEU A 5 66.98 -1.50 42.37
CA LEU A 5 66.12 -0.42 41.92
C LEU A 5 65.03 -1.04 41.04
N LEU A 6 63.75 -0.97 41.47
CA LEU A 6 62.58 -1.36 40.67
C LEU A 6 62.14 -0.16 39.82
N LEU A 7 62.31 -0.27 38.50
CA LEU A 7 61.70 0.68 37.54
C LEU A 7 60.24 0.28 37.31
N PHE A 8 59.27 1.16 37.70
CA PHE A 8 57.91 1.09 37.30
C PHE A 8 57.77 1.78 35.95
N VAL A 9 57.45 1.02 34.90
CA VAL A 9 57.05 1.56 33.59
C VAL A 9 55.51 1.77 33.61
N LEU A 10 55.10 3.04 33.68
CA LEU A 10 53.70 3.44 33.54
C LEU A 10 53.34 3.41 32.05
N GLY A 11 52.62 2.37 31.60
CA GLY A 11 52.06 2.29 30.27
C GLY A 11 50.80 3.19 30.14
N LEU A 12 50.91 4.32 29.46
CA LEU A 12 49.76 5.13 29.04
C LEU A 12 49.05 4.42 27.88
N THR A 13 47.93 3.79 28.15
CA THR A 13 47.01 3.31 27.11
C THR A 13 46.17 4.48 26.63
N PHE A 14 46.48 4.99 25.45
CA PHE A 14 45.57 5.91 24.72
C PHE A 14 44.40 5.10 24.17
N SER A 15 43.26 5.20 24.82
CA SER A 15 41.97 4.73 24.23
C SER A 15 41.52 5.71 23.16
N PHE A 16 41.70 5.36 21.92
CA PHE A 16 41.05 6.08 20.80
C PHE A 16 39.57 5.80 20.88
N TRP A 17 38.81 6.75 21.37
CA TRP A 17 37.35 6.77 21.17
C TRP A 17 37.11 7.16 19.71
N ALA A 18 36.83 6.19 18.86
CA ALA A 18 36.30 6.44 17.55
C ALA A 18 34.84 6.92 17.74
N SER A 19 34.66 8.23 17.71
CA SER A 19 33.33 8.83 17.57
C SER A 19 32.81 8.45 16.18
N ALA A 20 32.03 7.41 16.09
CA ALA A 20 31.21 7.16 14.89
C ALA A 20 30.13 8.26 14.84
N THR A 21 30.42 9.36 14.16
CA THR A 21 29.37 10.28 13.71
C THR A 21 28.64 9.57 12.58
N THR A 22 27.67 8.73 12.94
CA THR A 22 26.65 8.31 11.98
C THR A 22 25.78 9.52 11.72
N GLY A 23 26.18 10.34 10.72
CA GLY A 23 25.31 11.38 10.22
C GLY A 23 23.97 10.76 9.79
N PHE A 24 22.87 11.44 10.05
CA PHE A 24 21.57 11.04 9.53
C PHE A 24 21.69 10.86 8.01
N VAL A 25 21.30 9.70 7.51
CA VAL A 25 21.27 9.39 6.08
C VAL A 25 19.80 9.37 5.68
N ASP A 26 19.42 10.27 4.79
CA ASP A 26 18.03 10.42 4.33
C ASP A 26 17.59 9.17 3.55
N PRO A 27 16.54 8.47 4.00
CA PRO A 27 15.99 7.31 3.31
C PRO A 27 15.51 7.58 1.88
N LEU A 28 15.12 8.81 1.56
CA LEU A 28 14.64 9.20 0.22
C LEU A 28 15.74 9.29 -0.85
N VAL A 29 17.01 9.30 -0.42
CA VAL A 29 18.18 9.33 -1.34
C VAL A 29 19.16 8.18 -1.07
N THR A 30 18.75 7.22 -0.25
CA THR A 30 19.57 6.03 0.09
C THR A 30 18.94 4.80 -0.53
N ALA A 31 19.69 4.10 -1.38
CA ALA A 31 19.23 2.87 -2.01
C ALA A 31 18.82 1.80 -0.98
N ALA A 32 17.81 1.01 -1.32
CA ALA A 32 17.38 -0.12 -0.51
C ALA A 32 18.53 -1.07 -0.20
N PRO A 33 18.74 -1.48 1.07
CA PRO A 33 19.81 -2.39 1.42
C PRO A 33 19.57 -3.78 0.80
N GLY A 34 20.66 -4.43 0.39
CA GLY A 34 20.60 -5.83 -0.02
C GLY A 34 20.20 -6.73 1.14
N VAL A 35 19.27 -7.65 0.92
CA VAL A 35 18.81 -8.61 1.92
C VAL A 35 19.21 -10.04 1.52
N SER A 36 19.75 -10.79 2.48
CA SER A 36 20.21 -12.17 2.23
C SER A 36 19.06 -13.17 2.04
N HIS A 37 17.89 -12.87 2.62
CA HIS A 37 16.71 -13.74 2.56
C HIS A 37 15.44 -12.92 2.25
N PRO A 38 15.26 -12.46 0.98
CA PRO A 38 14.12 -11.60 0.61
C PRO A 38 12.76 -12.22 0.98
N SER A 39 12.58 -13.54 0.76
CA SER A 39 11.34 -14.26 1.07
C SER A 39 10.97 -14.35 2.55
N ARG A 40 11.88 -13.97 3.45
CA ARG A 40 11.66 -13.94 4.92
C ARG A 40 11.67 -12.53 5.50
N SER A 41 11.75 -11.53 4.65
CA SER A 41 11.75 -10.12 5.06
C SER A 41 10.32 -9.59 5.16
N PRO A 42 10.05 -8.59 6.03
CA PRO A 42 8.74 -7.99 6.16
C PRO A 42 8.23 -7.39 4.83
N LEU A 43 7.05 -7.83 4.43
CA LEU A 43 6.35 -7.39 3.23
C LEU A 43 5.01 -6.76 3.61
N THR A 44 4.58 -5.75 2.84
CA THR A 44 3.36 -4.96 3.06
C THR A 44 2.33 -5.17 1.97
N ALA A 45 2.78 -5.46 0.75
CA ALA A 45 1.90 -5.62 -0.40
C ALA A 45 2.46 -6.63 -1.40
N ILE A 46 1.56 -7.20 -2.22
CA ILE A 46 1.90 -8.09 -3.34
C ILE A 46 0.87 -7.92 -4.46
N THR A 47 1.34 -8.00 -5.71
CA THR A 47 0.51 -7.97 -6.91
C THR A 47 1.08 -8.86 -8.01
N THR A 48 0.38 -8.94 -9.14
CA THR A 48 0.85 -9.62 -10.35
C THR A 48 1.19 -8.61 -11.44
N ALA A 49 2.34 -8.78 -12.10
CA ALA A 49 2.75 -8.10 -13.33
C ALA A 49 2.72 -9.14 -14.48
N GLY A 50 1.56 -9.34 -15.09
CA GLY A 50 1.33 -10.50 -15.96
C GLY A 50 1.41 -11.81 -15.19
N ASP A 51 2.37 -12.69 -15.53
CA ASP A 51 2.63 -13.95 -14.84
C ASP A 51 3.64 -13.82 -13.67
N ARG A 52 4.35 -12.68 -13.59
CA ARG A 52 5.30 -12.36 -12.53
C ARG A 52 4.56 -11.89 -11.26
N LEU A 53 5.05 -12.29 -10.10
CA LEU A 53 4.67 -11.69 -8.82
C LEU A 53 5.65 -10.59 -8.46
N VAL A 54 5.13 -9.48 -7.92
CA VAL A 54 5.93 -8.39 -7.37
C VAL A 54 5.43 -8.08 -5.97
N ALA A 55 6.33 -8.04 -4.99
CA ALA A 55 6.02 -7.74 -3.61
C ALA A 55 6.87 -6.57 -3.10
N ALA A 56 6.26 -5.70 -2.30
CA ALA A 56 6.89 -4.55 -1.68
C ALA A 56 6.87 -4.68 -0.15
N GLY A 57 7.81 -4.03 0.53
CA GLY A 57 7.94 -4.12 1.98
C GLY A 57 8.75 -3.00 2.61
N TRP A 58 9.29 -3.27 3.79
CA TRP A 58 10.01 -2.28 4.60
C TRP A 58 11.37 -1.90 4.00
N ARG A 59 11.79 -0.69 4.27
CA ARG A 59 13.11 -0.14 3.90
C ARG A 59 13.40 -0.23 2.40
N GLY A 60 12.40 0.04 1.56
CA GLY A 60 12.54 0.03 0.11
C GLY A 60 12.64 -1.38 -0.49
N LEU A 61 12.42 -2.44 0.27
CA LEU A 61 12.45 -3.79 -0.27
C LEU A 61 11.35 -3.96 -1.32
N ILE A 62 11.75 -4.21 -2.56
CA ILE A 62 10.90 -4.74 -3.61
C ILE A 62 11.56 -6.02 -4.13
N MET A 63 10.74 -7.03 -4.39
CA MET A 63 11.21 -8.30 -4.93
C MET A 63 10.21 -8.87 -5.92
N TYR A 64 10.69 -9.71 -6.82
CA TYR A 64 9.85 -10.37 -7.84
C TYR A 64 10.13 -11.87 -7.94
N SER A 65 9.11 -12.61 -8.41
CA SER A 65 9.17 -14.05 -8.65
C SER A 65 8.59 -14.38 -10.02
N ASP A 66 9.31 -15.19 -10.80
CA ASP A 66 8.92 -15.68 -12.14
C ASP A 66 8.42 -17.14 -12.11
N ASP A 67 8.40 -17.77 -10.93
CA ASP A 67 8.09 -19.20 -10.75
C ASP A 67 6.91 -19.45 -9.79
N GLY A 68 6.01 -18.44 -9.68
CA GLY A 68 4.80 -18.54 -8.87
C GLY A 68 5.03 -18.43 -7.37
N GLY A 69 6.09 -17.74 -6.95
CA GLY A 69 6.40 -17.48 -5.54
C GLY A 69 7.36 -18.49 -4.91
N LYS A 70 7.93 -19.42 -5.69
CA LYS A 70 8.87 -20.43 -5.18
C LYS A 70 10.26 -19.85 -4.91
N SER A 71 10.72 -18.99 -5.81
CA SER A 71 11.97 -18.24 -5.64
C SER A 71 11.76 -16.74 -5.88
N TRP A 72 12.58 -15.92 -5.23
CA TRP A 72 12.45 -14.46 -5.26
C TRP A 72 13.80 -13.79 -5.49
N ARG A 73 13.76 -12.71 -6.25
CA ARG A 73 14.92 -11.84 -6.52
C ARG A 73 14.60 -10.44 -6.05
N GLN A 74 15.57 -9.78 -5.40
CA GLN A 74 15.43 -8.38 -5.00
C GLN A 74 15.60 -7.47 -6.20
N SER A 75 14.75 -6.45 -6.29
CA SER A 75 14.82 -5.37 -7.29
C SER A 75 15.84 -4.31 -6.90
N SER A 76 16.29 -3.51 -7.90
CA SER A 76 17.07 -2.30 -7.66
C SER A 76 16.13 -1.14 -7.34
N VAL A 77 16.24 -0.57 -6.14
CA VAL A 77 15.37 0.49 -5.62
C VAL A 77 16.23 1.63 -5.07
N PRO A 78 16.02 2.90 -5.51
CA PRO A 78 16.91 4.03 -5.18
C PRO A 78 16.68 4.62 -3.79
N VAL A 79 15.70 4.13 -3.03
CA VAL A 79 15.28 4.64 -1.72
C VAL A 79 15.21 3.51 -0.69
N SER A 80 15.24 3.86 0.61
CA SER A 80 15.07 2.91 1.72
C SER A 80 13.88 3.27 2.62
N VAL A 81 12.84 3.82 2.04
CA VAL A 81 11.57 4.18 2.70
C VAL A 81 10.65 2.96 2.77
N ASP A 82 9.82 2.87 3.81
CA ASP A 82 8.81 1.82 3.94
C ASP A 82 7.70 1.98 2.89
N LEU A 83 7.47 0.89 2.14
CA LEU A 83 6.50 0.85 1.04
C LEU A 83 5.16 0.29 1.53
N THR A 84 4.05 0.80 1.00
CA THR A 84 2.69 0.48 1.47
C THR A 84 1.85 -0.28 0.45
N ALA A 85 1.97 0.05 -0.84
CA ALA A 85 1.18 -0.56 -1.90
C ALA A 85 1.95 -0.67 -3.21
N VAL A 86 1.55 -1.64 -4.06
CA VAL A 86 2.12 -1.90 -5.39
C VAL A 86 1.00 -2.23 -6.38
N ALA A 87 1.06 -1.66 -7.58
CA ALA A 87 0.12 -1.90 -8.67
C ALA A 87 0.85 -2.09 -10.01
N PHE A 88 0.36 -3.02 -10.83
CA PHE A 88 0.80 -3.25 -12.21
C PHE A 88 -0.42 -3.34 -13.13
N PRO A 89 -0.80 -2.26 -13.83
CA PRO A 89 -1.89 -2.29 -14.81
C PRO A 89 -1.48 -3.04 -16.09
N THR A 90 -0.18 -3.08 -16.38
CA THR A 90 0.41 -3.83 -17.52
C THR A 90 1.45 -4.84 -17.00
N PRO A 91 1.91 -5.78 -17.83
CA PRO A 91 2.98 -6.69 -17.42
C PRO A 91 4.34 -6.00 -17.14
N THR A 92 4.56 -4.80 -17.67
CA THR A 92 5.85 -4.09 -17.60
C THR A 92 5.81 -2.86 -16.71
N ASP A 93 4.70 -2.11 -16.75
CA ASP A 93 4.59 -0.83 -16.05
C ASP A 93 3.96 -1.02 -14.69
N GLY A 94 4.67 -0.59 -13.65
CA GLY A 94 4.22 -0.72 -12.27
C GLY A 94 4.57 0.48 -11.41
N TRP A 95 3.75 0.72 -10.38
CA TRP A 95 3.93 1.78 -9.41
C TRP A 95 3.92 1.23 -8.01
N VAL A 96 4.75 1.83 -7.17
CA VAL A 96 4.82 1.56 -5.73
C VAL A 96 4.71 2.90 -5.01
N VAL A 97 3.95 2.91 -3.92
CA VAL A 97 3.86 4.07 -3.03
C VAL A 97 4.26 3.69 -1.61
N GLY A 98 4.53 4.71 -0.79
CA GLY A 98 4.99 4.46 0.57
C GLY A 98 4.94 5.68 1.48
N HIS A 99 5.66 5.55 2.58
CA HIS A 99 5.89 6.64 3.52
C HIS A 99 6.60 7.81 2.82
N ASP A 100 6.67 8.95 3.50
CA ASP A 100 7.31 10.16 3.00
C ASP A 100 6.78 10.66 1.65
N GLY A 101 5.49 10.40 1.34
CA GLY A 101 4.86 10.81 0.08
C GLY A 101 5.52 10.21 -1.17
N LEU A 102 6.17 9.06 -1.02
CA LEU A 102 6.94 8.42 -2.06
C LEU A 102 6.05 7.80 -3.14
N ILE A 103 6.40 8.04 -4.41
CA ILE A 103 5.92 7.31 -5.58
C ILE A 103 7.11 6.84 -6.41
N LEU A 104 7.20 5.54 -6.67
CA LEU A 104 8.16 4.92 -7.56
C LEU A 104 7.46 4.35 -8.80
N HIS A 105 8.17 4.31 -9.93
CA HIS A 105 7.74 3.70 -11.18
C HIS A 105 8.79 2.71 -11.70
N SER A 106 8.32 1.64 -12.33
CA SER A 106 9.11 0.66 -13.07
C SER A 106 8.47 0.43 -14.44
N ASP A 107 9.28 0.36 -15.49
CA ASP A 107 8.90 0.01 -16.88
C ASP A 107 9.48 -1.33 -17.36
N ASP A 108 10.10 -2.08 -16.45
CA ASP A 108 10.80 -3.35 -16.74
C ASP A 108 10.26 -4.54 -15.92
N ALA A 109 8.97 -4.49 -15.61
CA ALA A 109 8.26 -5.50 -14.81
C ALA A 109 8.81 -5.63 -13.38
N GLY A 110 9.19 -4.49 -12.77
CA GLY A 110 9.59 -4.41 -11.38
C GLY A 110 11.03 -4.81 -11.07
N LYS A 111 11.92 -4.91 -12.06
CA LYS A 111 13.34 -5.21 -11.82
C LYS A 111 14.11 -3.99 -11.32
N THR A 112 13.83 -2.82 -11.91
CA THR A 112 14.41 -1.53 -11.51
C THR A 112 13.30 -0.50 -11.28
N TRP A 113 13.54 0.42 -10.34
CA TRP A 113 12.57 1.42 -9.93
C TRP A 113 13.19 2.82 -9.95
N HIS A 114 12.39 3.81 -10.32
CA HIS A 114 12.76 5.21 -10.37
C HIS A 114 11.80 6.05 -9.53
N LYS A 115 12.33 7.01 -8.77
CA LYS A 115 11.50 7.94 -8.00
C LYS A 115 10.80 8.92 -8.94
N GLN A 116 9.47 9.01 -8.87
CA GLN A 116 8.64 9.99 -9.58
C GLN A 116 8.24 11.16 -8.68
N MET A 117 8.07 10.90 -7.38
CA MET A 117 7.64 11.92 -6.41
C MET A 117 8.10 11.55 -5.02
N ASP A 118 8.29 12.54 -4.16
CA ASP A 118 8.39 12.43 -2.71
C ASP A 118 7.48 13.47 -2.02
N GLY A 119 7.42 13.41 -0.69
CA GLY A 119 6.53 14.27 0.09
C GLY A 119 6.83 15.75 0.00
N VAL A 120 8.08 16.12 -0.24
CA VAL A 120 8.47 17.53 -0.44
C VAL A 120 7.89 18.06 -1.75
N GLU A 121 7.99 17.27 -2.81
CA GLU A 121 7.41 17.62 -4.12
C GLU A 121 5.88 17.60 -4.06
N ALA A 122 5.28 16.58 -3.42
CA ALA A 122 3.84 16.47 -3.24
C ALA A 122 3.26 17.68 -2.49
N SER A 123 3.91 18.10 -1.40
CA SER A 123 3.52 19.28 -0.61
C SER A 123 3.56 20.57 -1.44
N LYS A 124 4.67 20.82 -2.14
CA LYS A 124 4.82 22.01 -3.01
C LYS A 124 3.76 22.06 -4.11
N LEU A 125 3.52 20.93 -4.78
CA LEU A 125 2.49 20.84 -5.82
C LEU A 125 1.09 21.10 -5.25
N THR A 126 0.78 20.52 -4.08
CA THR A 126 -0.51 20.67 -3.42
C THR A 126 -0.77 22.12 -3.01
N ILE A 127 0.21 22.78 -2.40
CA ILE A 127 0.11 24.18 -2.00
C ILE A 127 -0.10 25.06 -3.23
N ALA A 128 0.75 24.95 -4.25
CA ALA A 128 0.66 25.78 -5.46
C ALA A 128 -0.67 25.59 -6.21
N TYR A 129 -1.16 24.34 -6.27
CA TYR A 129 -2.44 24.02 -6.93
C TYR A 129 -3.63 24.65 -6.22
N TYR A 130 -3.74 24.47 -4.89
CA TYR A 130 -4.87 25.00 -4.14
C TYR A 130 -4.76 26.52 -3.89
N GLU A 131 -3.57 27.09 -3.86
CA GLU A 131 -3.37 28.55 -3.81
C GLU A 131 -3.99 29.22 -5.04
N LYS A 132 -3.69 28.71 -6.24
CA LYS A 132 -4.27 29.22 -7.49
C LYS A 132 -5.81 29.11 -7.49
N LYS A 133 -6.35 27.94 -7.11
CA LYS A 133 -7.82 27.76 -7.03
C LYS A 133 -8.50 28.63 -5.97
N ALA A 134 -7.84 28.84 -4.84
CA ALA A 134 -8.33 29.73 -3.79
C ALA A 134 -8.39 31.20 -4.24
N GLU A 135 -7.41 31.65 -5.04
CA GLU A 135 -7.41 32.99 -5.67
C GLU A 135 -8.54 33.14 -6.69
N GLU A 136 -8.91 32.05 -7.39
CA GLU A 136 -10.05 31.98 -8.32
C GLU A 136 -11.42 31.96 -7.58
N GLY A 137 -11.42 31.90 -6.24
CA GLY A 137 -12.62 32.00 -5.40
C GLY A 137 -13.16 30.64 -4.91
N ASP A 138 -12.47 29.52 -5.17
CA ASP A 138 -12.88 28.20 -4.71
C ASP A 138 -12.73 28.08 -3.17
N GLN A 139 -13.88 27.96 -2.48
CA GLN A 139 -13.94 27.87 -1.01
C GLN A 139 -13.33 26.56 -0.49
N ARG A 140 -13.52 25.45 -1.22
CA ARG A 140 -12.97 24.17 -0.84
C ARG A 140 -11.46 24.15 -0.96
N ALA A 141 -10.93 24.75 -2.04
CA ALA A 141 -9.50 24.91 -2.25
C ALA A 141 -8.84 25.72 -1.12
N ARG A 142 -9.53 26.71 -0.55
CA ARG A 142 -9.02 27.47 0.61
C ARG A 142 -8.81 26.58 1.83
N SER A 143 -9.79 25.74 2.18
CA SER A 143 -9.64 24.81 3.30
C SER A 143 -8.52 23.80 3.06
N LEU A 144 -8.44 23.21 1.85
CA LEU A 144 -7.37 22.27 1.50
C LEU A 144 -5.98 22.93 1.49
N LEU A 145 -5.90 24.21 1.15
CA LEU A 145 -4.66 24.99 1.22
C LEU A 145 -4.21 25.23 2.66
N GLU A 146 -5.15 25.54 3.55
CA GLU A 146 -4.86 25.71 5.00
C GLU A 146 -4.33 24.41 5.60
N ASP A 147 -4.95 23.27 5.31
CA ASP A 147 -4.50 21.95 5.75
C ASP A 147 -3.11 21.61 5.19
N ALA A 148 -2.88 21.84 3.90
CA ALA A 148 -1.59 21.59 3.25
C ALA A 148 -0.45 22.41 3.87
N ARG A 149 -0.70 23.69 4.15
CA ARG A 149 0.28 24.59 4.80
C ARG A 149 0.53 24.21 6.28
N ALA A 150 -0.49 23.71 6.98
CA ALA A 150 -0.31 23.19 8.34
C ALA A 150 0.60 21.97 8.34
N HIS A 151 0.37 21.00 7.44
CA HIS A 151 1.20 19.82 7.30
C HIS A 151 2.66 20.16 6.91
N GLU A 152 2.86 21.10 5.98
CA GLU A 152 4.21 21.54 5.61
C GLU A 152 4.94 22.18 6.79
N LYS A 153 4.28 23.06 7.56
CA LYS A 153 4.85 23.73 8.74
C LYS A 153 5.29 22.74 9.81
N ASP A 154 4.53 21.66 10.00
CA ASP A 154 4.81 20.63 10.99
C ASP A 154 5.82 19.58 10.48
N ASN A 155 6.39 19.75 9.28
CA ASN A 155 7.20 18.76 8.57
C ASN A 155 6.53 17.38 8.54
N ALA A 156 5.20 17.35 8.43
CA ALA A 156 4.45 16.12 8.47
C ALA A 156 4.70 15.32 7.19
N SER A 157 5.37 14.20 7.37
CA SER A 157 5.53 13.21 6.30
C SER A 157 4.22 12.44 6.14
N ILE A 158 3.45 12.74 5.09
CA ILE A 158 2.16 12.11 4.84
C ILE A 158 2.36 10.92 3.89
N PRO A 159 2.07 9.67 4.33
CA PRO A 159 2.22 8.51 3.48
C PRO A 159 1.09 8.40 2.45
N PHE A 160 1.42 7.92 1.26
CA PHE A 160 0.45 7.24 0.41
C PHE A 160 0.22 5.83 0.93
N LEU A 161 -1.04 5.38 0.94
CA LEU A 161 -1.47 4.10 1.47
C LEU A 161 -1.93 3.13 0.37
N SER A 162 -2.37 3.66 -0.78
CA SER A 162 -2.81 2.86 -1.92
C SER A 162 -2.49 3.56 -3.24
N VAL A 163 -2.27 2.75 -4.27
CA VAL A 163 -2.07 3.19 -5.65
C VAL A 163 -2.85 2.29 -6.59
N LEU A 164 -3.50 2.88 -7.57
CA LEU A 164 -4.25 2.20 -8.62
C LEU A 164 -3.97 2.88 -9.94
N PHE A 165 -3.68 2.09 -10.96
CA PHE A 165 -3.61 2.55 -12.34
C PHE A 165 -4.64 1.81 -13.18
N LEU A 166 -5.37 2.54 -14.01
CA LEU A 166 -6.38 1.98 -14.93
C LEU A 166 -5.71 1.41 -16.19
N ASP A 167 -4.65 2.06 -16.60
CA ASP A 167 -3.77 1.68 -17.70
C ASP A 167 -2.34 2.22 -17.43
N ALA A 168 -1.45 2.24 -18.43
CA ALA A 168 -0.10 2.79 -18.28
C ALA A 168 -0.05 4.34 -18.14
N ARG A 169 -1.19 5.03 -18.21
CA ARG A 169 -1.27 6.50 -18.21
C ARG A 169 -2.08 7.08 -17.06
N GLU A 170 -3.28 6.58 -16.85
CA GLU A 170 -4.20 7.11 -15.84
C GLU A 170 -4.05 6.36 -14.52
N GLY A 171 -3.73 7.10 -13.45
CA GLY A 171 -3.54 6.51 -12.13
C GLY A 171 -3.86 7.45 -10.98
N PHE A 172 -4.11 6.85 -9.82
CA PHE A 172 -4.46 7.49 -8.56
C PHE A 172 -3.56 6.98 -7.44
N ALA A 173 -3.11 7.89 -6.59
CA ALA A 173 -2.47 7.57 -5.32
C ALA A 173 -3.23 8.26 -4.20
N VAL A 174 -3.57 7.52 -3.14
CA VAL A 174 -4.34 8.04 -2.00
C VAL A 174 -3.66 7.67 -0.68
N GLY A 175 -3.91 8.47 0.36
CA GLY A 175 -3.21 8.29 1.62
C GLY A 175 -3.87 8.92 2.84
N SER A 176 -3.05 9.17 3.83
CA SER A 176 -3.47 9.74 5.10
C SER A 176 -4.01 11.15 4.95
N PHE A 177 -4.93 11.55 5.84
CA PHE A 177 -5.53 12.87 5.91
C PHE A 177 -6.20 13.33 4.60
N GLY A 178 -6.74 12.38 3.81
CA GLY A 178 -7.39 12.69 2.55
C GLY A 178 -6.44 13.01 1.40
N LEU A 179 -5.13 12.83 1.58
CA LEU A 179 -4.15 13.02 0.50
C LEU A 179 -4.56 12.21 -0.73
N SER A 180 -4.67 12.89 -1.86
CA SER A 180 -5.05 12.26 -3.13
C SER A 180 -4.35 12.95 -4.28
N MET A 181 -3.76 12.15 -5.16
CA MET A 181 -3.07 12.59 -6.38
C MET A 181 -3.60 11.80 -7.57
N HIS A 182 -3.61 12.43 -8.74
CA HIS A 182 -4.05 11.87 -10.01
C HIS A 182 -3.04 12.16 -11.11
N THR A 183 -2.84 11.25 -12.03
CA THR A 183 -2.03 11.42 -13.23
C THR A 183 -2.75 10.93 -14.47
N LEU A 184 -2.48 11.55 -15.62
CA LEU A 184 -2.97 11.14 -16.95
C LEU A 184 -1.83 10.79 -17.92
N ASP A 185 -0.59 10.77 -17.45
CA ASP A 185 0.59 10.57 -18.29
C ASP A 185 1.62 9.59 -17.71
N GLY A 186 1.15 8.65 -16.86
CA GLY A 186 2.00 7.64 -16.25
C GLY A 186 2.87 8.19 -15.11
N GLY A 187 2.42 9.24 -14.45
CA GLY A 187 3.11 9.84 -13.32
C GLY A 187 4.27 10.77 -13.70
N ARG A 188 4.40 11.16 -14.99
CA ARG A 188 5.33 12.25 -15.36
C ARG A 188 4.90 13.55 -14.72
N HIS A 189 3.58 13.76 -14.61
CA HIS A 189 2.96 14.85 -13.86
C HIS A 189 1.86 14.30 -12.97
N TRP A 190 1.95 14.63 -11.69
CA TRP A 190 0.93 14.35 -10.70
C TRP A 190 0.19 15.63 -10.34
N LEU A 191 -1.13 15.57 -10.22
CA LEU A 191 -1.99 16.67 -9.83
C LEU A 191 -2.66 16.36 -8.50
N PRO A 192 -2.74 17.30 -7.56
CA PRO A 192 -3.58 17.18 -6.37
C PRO A 192 -5.03 16.91 -6.76
N TRP A 193 -5.69 15.99 -6.05
CA TRP A 193 -7.02 15.51 -6.40
C TRP A 193 -8.00 15.48 -5.23
N SER A 194 -7.62 15.98 -4.04
CA SER A 194 -8.44 15.92 -2.82
C SER A 194 -9.73 16.75 -2.94
N ASP A 195 -9.78 17.77 -3.78
CA ASP A 195 -10.98 18.52 -4.11
C ASP A 195 -12.02 17.75 -4.93
N HIS A 196 -11.65 16.60 -5.49
CA HIS A 196 -12.52 15.67 -6.20
C HIS A 196 -13.04 14.50 -5.33
N VAL A 197 -12.69 14.48 -4.03
CA VAL A 197 -13.19 13.48 -3.08
C VAL A 197 -14.07 14.19 -2.04
N ASP A 198 -15.33 13.79 -1.86
CA ASP A 198 -16.25 14.38 -0.86
C ASP A 198 -15.84 13.98 0.57
N ASN A 199 -14.67 14.49 1.00
CA ASN A 199 -14.00 14.17 2.27
C ASN A 199 -13.70 15.44 3.08
N PRO A 200 -14.72 16.15 3.60
CA PRO A 200 -14.50 17.38 4.37
C PRO A 200 -13.89 17.14 5.76
N GLU A 201 -13.92 15.89 6.24
CA GLU A 201 -13.38 15.52 7.55
C GLU A 201 -11.90 15.10 7.47
N GLY A 202 -11.27 15.08 6.29
CA GLY A 202 -9.89 14.62 6.12
C GLY A 202 -9.67 13.16 6.50
N LEU A 203 -10.68 12.28 6.31
CA LEU A 203 -10.56 10.85 6.62
C LEU A 203 -9.41 10.22 5.84
N HIS A 204 -8.72 9.26 6.46
CA HIS A 204 -7.69 8.47 5.78
C HIS A 204 -8.29 7.66 4.63
N LEU A 205 -7.60 7.62 3.49
CA LEU A 205 -7.96 6.88 2.29
C LEU A 205 -7.05 5.65 2.20
N PHE A 206 -7.58 4.46 2.52
CA PHE A 206 -6.75 3.27 2.75
C PHE A 206 -6.54 2.38 1.53
N GLY A 207 -7.57 2.19 0.70
CA GLY A 207 -7.52 1.26 -0.40
C GLY A 207 -8.28 1.74 -1.61
N LEU A 208 -7.76 1.48 -2.80
CA LEU A 208 -8.36 1.78 -4.10
C LEU A 208 -8.77 0.49 -4.80
N CYS A 209 -9.90 0.52 -5.51
CA CYS A 209 -10.37 -0.56 -6.35
C CYS A 209 -11.09 0.00 -7.57
N GLU A 210 -10.91 -0.63 -8.73
CA GLU A 210 -11.72 -0.39 -9.92
C GLU A 210 -12.60 -1.62 -10.19
N LEU A 211 -13.86 -1.39 -10.53
CA LEU A 211 -14.77 -2.43 -11.01
C LEU A 211 -15.78 -1.84 -11.99
N ASN A 212 -15.81 -2.35 -13.23
CA ASN A 212 -16.77 -1.96 -14.28
C ASN A 212 -16.82 -0.44 -14.52
N GLY A 213 -15.66 0.23 -14.54
CA GLY A 213 -15.50 1.66 -14.75
C GLY A 213 -15.82 2.52 -13.53
N SER A 214 -16.27 1.94 -12.42
CA SER A 214 -16.42 2.65 -11.15
C SER A 214 -15.16 2.53 -10.31
N LEU A 215 -14.74 3.64 -9.67
CA LEU A 215 -13.63 3.66 -8.74
C LEU A 215 -14.15 3.75 -7.30
N TYR A 216 -13.50 3.04 -6.40
CA TYR A 216 -13.88 2.96 -4.99
C TYR A 216 -12.67 3.25 -4.11
N ILE A 217 -12.89 3.99 -3.01
CA ILE A 217 -11.87 4.25 -1.99
C ILE A 217 -12.43 3.81 -0.64
N ALA A 218 -11.76 2.86 0.02
CA ALA A 218 -12.06 2.45 1.39
C ALA A 218 -11.52 3.48 2.38
N SER A 219 -12.28 3.79 3.43
CA SER A 219 -11.94 4.82 4.37
C SER A 219 -12.41 4.50 5.81
N GLU A 220 -12.29 5.48 6.68
CA GLU A 220 -12.72 5.44 8.07
C GLU A 220 -14.24 5.58 8.22
N LYS A 221 -14.75 5.29 9.42
CA LYS A 221 -16.16 5.48 9.80
C LYS A 221 -17.15 4.75 8.88
N GLY A 222 -16.71 3.60 8.30
CA GLY A 222 -17.52 2.82 7.36
C GLY A 222 -17.81 3.52 6.05
N THR A 223 -17.00 4.50 5.71
CA THR A 223 -17.13 5.28 4.48
C THR A 223 -16.45 4.56 3.30
N VAL A 224 -17.12 4.53 2.17
CA VAL A 224 -16.56 4.23 0.87
C VAL A 224 -16.84 5.42 -0.03
N PHE A 225 -15.81 6.00 -0.64
CA PHE A 225 -16.00 7.01 -1.67
C PHE A 225 -16.08 6.33 -3.02
N VAL A 226 -17.07 6.71 -3.83
CA VAL A 226 -17.35 6.06 -5.12
C VAL A 226 -17.40 7.10 -6.23
N ARG A 227 -16.62 6.91 -7.29
CA ARG A 227 -16.74 7.65 -8.56
C ARG A 227 -17.26 6.70 -9.62
N ARG A 228 -18.49 6.90 -10.07
CA ARG A 228 -19.13 6.08 -11.10
C ARG A 228 -18.79 6.57 -12.51
N PRO A 229 -18.98 5.76 -13.56
CA PRO A 229 -18.77 6.19 -14.94
C PRO A 229 -19.51 7.50 -15.25
N GLY A 230 -18.76 8.47 -15.81
CA GLY A 230 -19.29 9.80 -16.12
C GLY A 230 -19.29 10.81 -14.98
N GLU A 231 -19.08 10.39 -13.74
CA GLU A 231 -18.90 11.29 -12.59
C GLU A 231 -17.48 11.84 -12.53
N GLN A 232 -17.34 13.11 -12.10
CA GLN A 232 -16.04 13.76 -11.94
C GLN A 232 -15.52 13.68 -10.52
N GLN A 233 -16.41 13.40 -9.55
CA GLN A 233 -16.11 13.39 -8.12
C GLN A 233 -16.38 12.02 -7.49
N PHE A 234 -15.61 11.70 -6.47
CA PHE A 234 -15.91 10.62 -5.56
C PHE A 234 -16.96 11.07 -4.54
N VAL A 235 -18.12 10.44 -4.58
CA VAL A 235 -19.25 10.70 -3.68
C VAL A 235 -19.12 9.80 -2.46
N ARG A 236 -19.44 10.33 -1.30
CA ARG A 236 -19.45 9.61 -0.02
C ARG A 236 -20.63 8.67 0.08
N GLU A 237 -20.35 7.37 0.26
CA GLU A 237 -21.34 6.33 0.54
C GLU A 237 -21.05 5.70 1.91
N LEU A 238 -22.09 5.35 2.65
CA LEU A 238 -21.98 4.81 4.00
C LEU A 238 -22.44 3.35 4.06
N THR A 239 -21.62 2.49 4.63
CA THR A 239 -21.95 1.08 4.87
C THR A 239 -22.82 0.87 6.11
N GLY A 240 -22.98 1.89 6.97
CA GLY A 240 -23.60 1.79 8.28
C GLY A 240 -22.61 1.33 9.39
N TYR A 241 -21.39 0.96 9.03
CA TYR A 241 -20.32 0.64 9.98
C TYR A 241 -19.70 1.92 10.56
N ARG A 242 -19.12 1.82 11.76
CA ARG A 242 -18.44 2.97 12.41
C ARG A 242 -16.92 2.82 12.50
N GLY A 243 -16.37 1.70 12.06
CA GLY A 243 -14.93 1.44 12.06
C GLY A 243 -14.31 1.70 10.71
N SER A 244 -13.01 1.42 10.59
CA SER A 244 -12.24 1.60 9.36
C SER A 244 -12.36 0.39 8.42
N LEU A 245 -12.50 0.68 7.14
CA LEU A 245 -12.39 -0.25 6.03
C LEU A 245 -11.01 -0.05 5.39
N PHE A 246 -10.19 -1.08 5.33
CA PHE A 246 -8.80 -0.97 4.89
C PHE A 246 -8.59 -1.26 3.42
N GLY A 247 -9.54 -1.93 2.77
CA GLY A 247 -9.42 -2.24 1.37
C GLY A 247 -10.72 -2.66 0.73
N LEU A 248 -10.64 -2.80 -0.60
CA LEU A 248 -11.73 -3.28 -1.43
C LEU A 248 -11.19 -4.28 -2.45
N VAL A 249 -12.04 -5.22 -2.84
CA VAL A 249 -11.76 -6.14 -3.94
C VAL A 249 -13.03 -6.35 -4.74
N GLY A 250 -12.89 -6.31 -6.07
CA GLY A 250 -14.00 -6.47 -7.02
C GLY A 250 -13.88 -7.73 -7.84
N VAL A 251 -15.01 -8.37 -8.13
CA VAL A 251 -15.10 -9.46 -9.11
C VAL A 251 -16.50 -9.45 -9.75
N ARG A 252 -16.56 -9.60 -11.07
CA ARG A 252 -17.80 -9.52 -11.87
C ARG A 252 -18.51 -8.19 -11.66
N ASP A 253 -19.60 -8.15 -10.92
CA ASP A 253 -20.43 -6.98 -10.60
C ASP A 253 -20.47 -6.66 -9.08
N THR A 254 -19.70 -7.41 -8.30
CA THR A 254 -19.68 -7.28 -6.85
C THR A 254 -18.37 -6.70 -6.36
N VAL A 255 -18.44 -5.67 -5.53
CA VAL A 255 -17.32 -5.14 -4.76
C VAL A 255 -17.50 -5.48 -3.27
N VAL A 256 -16.42 -5.91 -2.61
CA VAL A 256 -16.39 -6.19 -1.18
C VAL A 256 -15.38 -5.26 -0.52
N ALA A 257 -15.84 -4.43 0.43
CA ALA A 257 -15.02 -3.63 1.31
C ALA A 257 -14.79 -4.38 2.62
N TYR A 258 -13.56 -4.37 3.13
CA TYR A 258 -13.16 -5.13 4.32
C TYR A 258 -12.27 -4.30 5.26
N GLY A 259 -12.23 -4.67 6.54
CA GLY A 259 -11.45 -3.90 7.52
C GLY A 259 -11.39 -4.47 8.92
N LEU A 260 -11.52 -3.57 9.90
CA LEU A 260 -11.37 -3.86 11.32
C LEU A 260 -12.31 -4.96 11.82
N ARG A 261 -11.79 -5.80 12.76
CA ARG A 261 -12.57 -6.80 13.52
C ARG A 261 -13.30 -7.80 12.63
N GLY A 262 -12.70 -8.19 11.51
CA GLY A 262 -13.28 -9.14 10.58
C GLY A 262 -14.49 -8.62 9.80
N THR A 263 -14.71 -7.31 9.81
CA THR A 263 -15.86 -6.70 9.15
C THR A 263 -15.67 -6.68 7.64
N ALA A 264 -16.73 -7.04 6.90
CA ALA A 264 -16.81 -6.84 5.46
C ALA A 264 -18.24 -6.49 5.03
N PHE A 265 -18.33 -5.73 3.95
CA PHE A 265 -19.59 -5.34 3.30
C PHE A 265 -19.47 -5.56 1.80
N ARG A 266 -20.55 -6.00 1.16
CA ARG A 266 -20.63 -6.13 -0.30
C ARG A 266 -21.63 -5.15 -0.89
N SER A 267 -21.35 -4.69 -2.10
CA SER A 267 -22.28 -3.98 -2.97
C SER A 267 -22.35 -4.67 -4.34
N ILE A 268 -23.54 -4.73 -4.91
CA ILE A 268 -23.84 -5.29 -6.25
C ILE A 268 -24.48 -4.25 -7.18
N ASP A 269 -24.54 -3.00 -6.75
CA ASP A 269 -25.26 -1.89 -7.41
C ASP A 269 -24.37 -0.66 -7.65
N GLY A 270 -23.05 -0.88 -7.76
CA GLY A 270 -22.10 0.19 -7.98
C GLY A 270 -21.85 1.06 -6.74
N GLY A 271 -21.90 0.45 -5.54
CA GLY A 271 -21.61 1.11 -4.28
C GLY A 271 -22.76 1.96 -3.73
N ARG A 272 -23.99 1.86 -4.27
CA ARG A 272 -25.16 2.61 -3.76
C ARG A 272 -25.69 2.04 -2.46
N THR A 273 -25.71 0.71 -2.36
CA THR A 273 -26.10 0.01 -1.12
C THR A 273 -25.07 -1.03 -0.73
N TRP A 274 -24.96 -1.25 0.58
CA TRP A 274 -23.99 -2.16 1.17
C TRP A 274 -24.67 -3.13 2.13
N SER A 275 -24.34 -4.41 2.00
CA SER A 275 -24.85 -5.48 2.86
C SER A 275 -23.70 -6.14 3.59
N ALA A 276 -23.86 -6.40 4.89
CA ALA A 276 -22.86 -7.10 5.69
C ALA A 276 -22.58 -8.52 5.16
N VAL A 277 -21.35 -8.98 5.28
CA VAL A 277 -20.86 -10.28 4.83
C VAL A 277 -20.37 -11.08 6.02
N GLU A 278 -20.70 -12.35 6.09
CA GLU A 278 -20.14 -13.28 7.09
C GLU A 278 -18.71 -13.67 6.70
N THR A 279 -17.72 -13.15 7.42
CA THR A 279 -16.30 -13.40 7.10
C THR A 279 -15.70 -14.62 7.79
N GLY A 280 -16.35 -15.14 8.82
CA GLY A 280 -15.87 -16.28 9.61
C GLY A 280 -14.66 -15.97 10.51
N THR A 281 -14.26 -14.70 10.62
CA THR A 281 -13.15 -14.23 11.47
C THR A 281 -13.55 -12.99 12.27
N GLY A 282 -13.01 -12.85 13.47
CA GLY A 282 -13.04 -11.61 14.25
C GLY A 282 -11.75 -10.80 14.15
N ALA A 283 -10.75 -11.31 13.42
CA ALA A 283 -9.47 -10.64 13.23
C ALA A 283 -9.57 -9.59 12.10
N THR A 284 -8.77 -8.54 12.19
CA THR A 284 -8.71 -7.50 11.15
C THR A 284 -8.31 -8.09 9.80
N ILE A 285 -9.13 -7.85 8.78
CA ILE A 285 -8.87 -8.25 7.39
C ILE A 285 -7.99 -7.17 6.76
N THR A 286 -6.88 -7.59 6.16
CA THR A 286 -5.82 -6.70 5.66
C THR A 286 -5.71 -6.64 4.16
N ALA A 287 -6.05 -7.75 3.46
CA ALA A 287 -5.99 -7.78 2.01
C ALA A 287 -6.99 -8.77 1.41
N GLY A 288 -7.31 -8.56 0.14
CA GLY A 288 -8.17 -9.42 -0.64
C GLY A 288 -7.75 -9.51 -2.10
N THR A 289 -8.09 -10.63 -2.75
CA THR A 289 -7.84 -10.84 -4.18
C THR A 289 -8.99 -11.60 -4.83
N ALA A 290 -9.20 -11.34 -6.12
CA ALA A 290 -10.10 -12.15 -6.95
C ALA A 290 -9.41 -13.46 -7.34
N LEU A 291 -10.15 -14.56 -7.25
CA LEU A 291 -9.68 -15.88 -7.67
C LEU A 291 -10.16 -16.21 -9.09
N PRO A 292 -9.43 -17.05 -9.85
CA PRO A 292 -9.81 -17.44 -11.21
C PRO A 292 -11.19 -18.11 -11.31
N ASN A 293 -11.68 -18.72 -10.23
CA ASN A 293 -13.01 -19.35 -10.16
C ASN A 293 -14.16 -18.35 -9.93
N GLY A 294 -13.87 -17.02 -9.94
CA GLY A 294 -14.86 -15.97 -9.74
C GLY A 294 -15.28 -15.76 -8.28
N ARG A 295 -14.56 -16.32 -7.33
CA ARG A 295 -14.70 -16.07 -5.88
C ARG A 295 -13.67 -15.04 -5.44
N LEU A 296 -13.75 -14.63 -4.18
CA LEU A 296 -12.77 -13.79 -3.52
C LEU A 296 -12.01 -14.58 -2.46
N ALA A 297 -10.75 -14.22 -2.24
CA ALA A 297 -10.00 -14.64 -1.06
C ALA A 297 -9.63 -13.42 -0.23
N LEU A 298 -9.70 -13.56 1.11
CA LEU A 298 -9.30 -12.55 2.08
C LEU A 298 -8.27 -13.14 3.04
N VAL A 299 -7.39 -12.28 3.54
CA VAL A 299 -6.42 -12.63 4.59
C VAL A 299 -6.54 -11.69 5.78
N ASP A 300 -6.18 -12.20 6.98
CA ASP A 300 -6.29 -11.44 8.22
C ASP A 300 -4.99 -11.43 9.05
N VAL A 301 -4.94 -10.57 10.05
CA VAL A 301 -3.78 -10.45 10.96
C VAL A 301 -3.53 -11.69 11.82
N ALA A 302 -4.49 -12.61 11.94
CA ALA A 302 -4.36 -13.85 12.70
C ALA A 302 -3.82 -15.03 11.87
N GLY A 303 -3.51 -14.79 10.57
CA GLY A 303 -2.96 -15.81 9.67
C GLY A 303 -4.03 -16.65 8.98
N SER A 304 -5.30 -16.24 8.96
CA SER A 304 -6.34 -16.94 8.22
C SER A 304 -6.37 -16.51 6.75
N VAL A 305 -6.53 -17.50 5.88
CA VAL A 305 -6.87 -17.32 4.46
C VAL A 305 -8.26 -17.86 4.27
N THR A 306 -9.21 -17.02 3.87
CA THR A 306 -10.61 -17.38 3.68
C THR A 306 -11.04 -17.21 2.24
N GLN A 307 -12.07 -17.94 1.80
CA GLN A 307 -12.63 -17.87 0.46
C GLN A 307 -14.13 -17.62 0.53
N SER A 308 -14.66 -16.77 -0.36
CA SER A 308 -16.09 -16.52 -0.45
C SER A 308 -16.85 -17.68 -1.07
N ASP A 309 -18.15 -17.75 -0.82
CA ASP A 309 -19.09 -18.39 -1.72
C ASP A 309 -19.20 -17.63 -3.05
N ILE A 310 -19.95 -18.17 -4.02
CA ILE A 310 -20.08 -17.55 -5.34
C ILE A 310 -20.86 -16.23 -5.30
N GLY A 311 -21.72 -16.06 -4.31
CA GLY A 311 -22.52 -14.83 -4.07
C GLY A 311 -21.82 -13.81 -3.18
N MET A 312 -20.63 -14.12 -2.67
CA MET A 312 -19.86 -13.26 -1.75
C MET A 312 -20.66 -12.84 -0.51
N THR A 313 -21.55 -13.74 -0.03
CA THR A 313 -22.36 -13.52 1.17
C THR A 313 -21.69 -14.06 2.42
N ARG A 314 -20.84 -15.08 2.23
CA ARG A 314 -20.12 -15.76 3.30
C ARG A 314 -18.70 -16.12 2.85
N PHE A 315 -17.76 -16.06 3.79
CA PHE A 315 -16.42 -16.60 3.63
C PHE A 315 -16.23 -17.81 4.55
N SER A 316 -15.49 -18.79 4.05
CA SER A 316 -15.09 -19.98 4.78
C SER A 316 -13.56 -20.08 4.83
N LEU A 317 -13.04 -20.68 5.91
CA LEU A 317 -11.61 -20.88 6.08
C LEU A 317 -11.08 -21.82 4.99
N MET A 318 -10.11 -21.36 4.19
CA MET A 318 -9.32 -22.16 3.26
C MET A 318 -8.10 -22.78 3.97
N SER A 319 -7.34 -21.93 4.65
CA SER A 319 -6.11 -22.31 5.31
C SER A 319 -5.83 -21.39 6.50
N ARG A 320 -5.11 -21.93 7.49
CA ARG A 320 -4.50 -21.15 8.56
C ARG A 320 -3.00 -21.35 8.53
N VAL A 321 -2.28 -20.28 8.24
CA VAL A 321 -0.82 -20.32 8.18
C VAL A 321 -0.21 -19.89 9.50
N ARG A 322 0.99 -20.39 9.81
CA ARG A 322 1.75 -20.01 11.01
C ARG A 322 2.55 -18.72 10.80
N MET A 323 1.99 -17.79 10.05
CA MET A 323 2.57 -16.48 9.76
C MET A 323 1.60 -15.42 10.23
N PRO A 324 1.87 -14.73 11.35
CA PRO A 324 1.00 -13.67 11.84
C PRO A 324 1.12 -12.44 10.98
N MET A 325 0.12 -11.55 11.10
CA MET A 325 0.06 -10.25 10.40
C MET A 325 0.25 -10.42 8.89
N LEU A 326 -0.67 -11.17 8.26
CA LEU A 326 -0.75 -11.18 6.81
C LEU A 326 -1.10 -9.78 6.32
N THR A 327 -0.44 -9.33 5.26
CA THR A 327 -0.53 -7.97 4.74
C THR A 327 -0.97 -7.92 3.29
N GLY A 328 -0.82 -9.03 2.56
CA GLY A 328 -1.13 -9.08 1.14
C GLY A 328 -1.46 -10.49 0.67
N ILE A 329 -2.20 -10.55 -0.44
CA ILE A 329 -2.54 -11.79 -1.14
C ILE A 329 -2.63 -11.52 -2.63
N ALA A 330 -2.02 -12.39 -3.45
CA ALA A 330 -2.13 -12.36 -4.90
C ALA A 330 -2.47 -13.74 -5.45
N SER A 331 -3.29 -13.78 -6.50
CA SER A 331 -3.65 -14.99 -7.22
C SER A 331 -3.05 -14.96 -8.62
N PRO A 332 -2.00 -15.75 -8.93
CA PRO A 332 -1.48 -15.88 -10.29
C PRO A 332 -2.53 -16.47 -11.22
N LYS A 333 -2.68 -15.89 -12.43
CA LYS A 333 -3.82 -16.12 -13.35
C LYS A 333 -4.07 -17.56 -13.80
N ARG A 334 -3.17 -18.50 -13.62
CA ARG A 334 -3.29 -19.88 -14.14
C ARG A 334 -2.98 -20.96 -13.13
N GLN A 335 -2.98 -20.64 -11.84
CA GLN A 335 -2.50 -21.56 -10.84
C GLN A 335 -3.56 -21.79 -9.76
N GLY A 336 -3.64 -23.01 -9.25
CA GLY A 336 -4.58 -23.41 -8.19
C GLY A 336 -4.14 -22.97 -6.79
N TRP A 337 -3.29 -21.94 -6.66
CA TRP A 337 -2.81 -21.41 -5.38
C TRP A 337 -2.81 -19.90 -5.32
N VAL A 338 -2.67 -19.37 -4.14
CA VAL A 338 -2.42 -17.95 -3.87
C VAL A 338 -1.06 -17.77 -3.21
N VAL A 339 -0.47 -16.60 -3.37
CA VAL A 339 0.73 -16.21 -2.62
C VAL A 339 0.34 -15.13 -1.63
N ILE A 340 0.66 -15.36 -0.37
CA ILE A 340 0.41 -14.45 0.73
C ILE A 340 1.70 -13.80 1.20
N THR A 341 1.61 -12.58 1.70
CA THR A 341 2.71 -11.84 2.31
C THR A 341 2.36 -11.43 3.73
N GLY A 342 3.37 -11.15 4.53
CA GLY A 342 3.23 -10.67 5.90
C GLY A 342 4.57 -10.24 6.48
N VAL A 343 4.58 -9.92 7.77
CA VAL A 343 5.79 -9.44 8.46
C VAL A 343 6.92 -10.49 8.54
N ALA A 344 6.61 -11.76 8.32
CA ALA A 344 7.58 -12.87 8.30
C ALA A 344 7.96 -13.32 6.89
N GLY A 345 7.58 -12.57 5.85
CA GLY A 345 7.88 -12.86 4.46
C GLY A 345 6.69 -13.28 3.61
N ASN A 346 6.86 -14.30 2.78
CA ASN A 346 5.80 -14.82 1.91
C ASN A 346 5.65 -16.34 2.01
N GLN A 347 4.46 -16.83 1.59
CA GLN A 347 4.15 -18.26 1.52
C GLN A 347 3.18 -18.54 0.38
N VAL A 348 3.36 -19.67 -0.29
CA VAL A 348 2.39 -20.22 -1.25
C VAL A 348 1.35 -21.05 -0.49
N VAL A 349 0.07 -20.84 -0.79
CA VAL A 349 -1.06 -21.55 -0.17
C VAL A 349 -1.96 -22.09 -1.28
N ASP A 350 -2.32 -23.36 -1.22
CA ASP A 350 -3.24 -23.98 -2.18
C ASP A 350 -4.61 -23.32 -2.11
N ALA A 351 -5.13 -22.84 -3.26
CA ALA A 351 -6.40 -22.14 -3.37
C ALA A 351 -7.59 -23.12 -3.56
N TYR A 352 -7.33 -24.38 -3.82
CA TYR A 352 -8.34 -25.40 -4.01
C TYR A 352 -8.18 -26.49 -2.93
N VAL A 353 -8.83 -26.29 -1.79
CA VAL A 353 -9.27 -27.43 -0.99
C VAL A 353 -10.51 -27.95 -1.73
N ALA A 354 -10.43 -29.14 -2.31
CA ALA A 354 -11.59 -29.82 -2.87
C ALA A 354 -12.69 -29.92 -1.79
N PRO A 355 -13.96 -29.82 -2.19
CA PRO A 355 -15.09 -29.89 -1.26
C PRO A 355 -15.13 -31.17 -0.48
#